data_7f3a7db442b5b05b64e4a7abe46574ee
#
_entry.id   7f3a7db442b5b05b64e4a7abe46574ee
#
_cell.length_a   1.000
_cell.length_b   1.000
_cell.length_c   1.000
_cell.angle_alpha   90.00
_cell.angle_beta   90.00
_cell.angle_gamma   90.00
#
_symmetry.space_group_name_H-M   'P 1'
#
loop_
_entity.id
_entity.type
_entity.pdbx_description
1 polymer ?
#
loop_
_entity_poly.entity_id
_entity_poly.type
_entity_poly.pdbx_seq_one_letter_code
_entity_poly.pdbx_strand_id
1 'polypeptide(L)'
;AHLRPGLALAMFEDVMTALAAAPGLAGIVVVTADNAAARIAKHYKARIFTEEARGGHTAVIAATAHRLAREECGGMLQVPGDIPLVTKDEVSRLLRLHQPAPAFTIVRSHDNLGSNAILVSPPDAVPLTFGDDSFFPHLKVAEQHGIEPLVVRMPGIGRDIDHAEDVHAF
;
A
#
# COMPACT_ATOMS: atom_id res chain seq x y z
N ALA A 1 0.03 -20.38 -11.23
CA ALA A 1 -0.89 -19.97 -12.30
C ALA A 1 -1.13 -18.47 -12.11
N HIS A 2 -0.77 -17.66 -13.12
CA HIS A 2 -1.04 -16.22 -13.04
C HIS A 2 -2.55 -15.99 -12.93
N LEU A 3 -2.96 -15.14 -12.01
CA LEU A 3 -4.33 -14.64 -11.88
C LEU A 3 -4.79 -14.10 -13.24
N ARG A 4 -6.00 -14.39 -13.65
CA ARG A 4 -6.54 -13.86 -14.91
C ARG A 4 -6.56 -12.33 -14.80
N PRO A 5 -6.15 -11.58 -15.86
CA PRO A 5 -6.09 -10.12 -15.82
C PRO A 5 -7.39 -9.47 -15.32
N GLY A 6 -8.54 -10.05 -15.65
CA GLY A 6 -9.83 -9.57 -15.16
C GLY A 6 -10.02 -9.66 -13.65
N LEU A 7 -9.49 -10.69 -13.00
CA LEU A 7 -9.56 -10.83 -11.54
C LEU A 7 -8.66 -9.78 -10.86
N ALA A 8 -7.44 -9.57 -11.36
CA ALA A 8 -6.55 -8.55 -10.82
C ALA A 8 -7.15 -7.14 -10.89
N LEU A 9 -7.83 -6.81 -11.99
CA LEU A 9 -8.52 -5.52 -12.13
C LEU A 9 -9.73 -5.41 -11.19
N ALA A 10 -10.48 -6.50 -10.97
CA ALA A 10 -11.61 -6.51 -10.04
C ALA A 10 -11.12 -6.30 -8.59
N MET A 11 -10.07 -7.01 -8.16
CA MET A 11 -9.47 -6.80 -6.84
C MET A 11 -8.94 -5.38 -6.66
N PHE A 12 -8.28 -4.85 -7.69
CA PHE A 12 -7.83 -3.46 -7.67
C PHE A 12 -8.99 -2.46 -7.52
N GLU A 13 -10.14 -2.71 -8.17
CA GLU A 13 -11.33 -1.87 -8.04
C GLU A 13 -11.92 -1.94 -6.63
N ASP A 14 -11.92 -3.10 -5.98
CA ASP A 14 -12.32 -3.25 -4.57
C ASP A 14 -11.42 -2.42 -3.65
N VAL A 15 -10.10 -2.49 -3.85
CA VAL A 15 -9.13 -1.66 -3.10
C VAL A 15 -9.41 -0.17 -3.30
N MET A 16 -9.61 0.27 -4.55
CA MET A 16 -9.91 1.67 -4.86
C MET A 16 -11.21 2.15 -4.21
N THR A 17 -12.24 1.28 -4.17
CA THR A 17 -13.51 1.56 -3.49
C THR A 17 -13.31 1.81 -2.00
N ALA A 18 -12.54 0.94 -1.33
CA ALA A 18 -12.26 1.07 0.10
C ALA A 18 -11.45 2.36 0.41
N LEU A 19 -10.40 2.63 -0.37
CA LEU A 19 -9.57 3.83 -0.21
C LEU A 19 -10.36 5.12 -0.45
N ALA A 20 -11.16 5.18 -1.52
CA ALA A 20 -11.95 6.36 -1.85
C ALA A 20 -13.03 6.66 -0.82
N ALA A 21 -13.53 5.65 -0.11
CA ALA A 21 -14.53 5.79 0.94
C ALA A 21 -13.92 6.06 2.33
N ALA A 22 -12.59 5.93 2.51
CA ALA A 22 -11.94 6.12 3.79
C ALA A 22 -11.71 7.60 4.10
N PRO A 23 -12.26 8.14 5.19
CA PRO A 23 -11.96 9.51 5.61
C PRO A 23 -10.52 9.62 6.11
N GLY A 24 -9.90 10.78 5.89
CA GLY A 24 -8.55 11.10 6.37
C GLY A 24 -7.45 10.94 5.32
N LEU A 25 -7.73 10.38 4.15
CA LEU A 25 -6.83 10.42 3.01
C LEU A 25 -6.99 11.75 2.25
N ALA A 26 -5.89 12.46 2.01
CA ALA A 26 -5.89 13.69 1.22
C ALA A 26 -6.11 13.44 -0.27
N GLY A 27 -5.80 12.23 -0.75
CA GLY A 27 -5.97 11.80 -2.12
C GLY A 27 -5.38 10.42 -2.35
N ILE A 28 -5.59 9.90 -3.55
CA ILE A 28 -5.08 8.60 -3.98
C ILE A 28 -4.14 8.80 -5.16
N VAL A 29 -3.01 8.12 -5.13
CA VAL A 29 -2.06 8.01 -6.24
C VAL A 29 -2.01 6.56 -6.68
N VAL A 30 -2.14 6.33 -7.99
CA VAL A 30 -1.95 5.02 -8.60
C VAL A 30 -0.73 5.08 -9.52
N VAL A 31 0.24 4.23 -9.24
CA VAL A 31 1.46 4.15 -10.05
C VAL A 31 1.31 2.98 -11.01
N THR A 32 1.07 3.26 -12.27
CA THR A 32 0.81 2.22 -13.27
C THR A 32 1.14 2.67 -14.69
N ALA A 33 1.62 1.74 -15.51
CA ALA A 33 1.71 1.86 -16.95
C ALA A 33 0.55 1.13 -17.68
N ASP A 34 -0.28 0.40 -16.94
CA ASP A 34 -1.44 -0.33 -17.49
C ASP A 34 -2.63 0.61 -17.73
N ASN A 35 -3.12 0.62 -18.96
CA ASN A 35 -4.23 1.49 -19.36
C ASN A 35 -5.58 1.11 -18.71
N ALA A 36 -5.80 -0.17 -18.37
CA ALA A 36 -7.02 -0.60 -17.75
C ALA A 36 -7.05 -0.18 -16.27
N ALA A 37 -5.97 -0.39 -15.54
CA ALA A 37 -5.79 0.12 -14.18
C ALA A 37 -5.89 1.66 -14.13
N ALA A 38 -5.29 2.36 -15.09
CA ALA A 38 -5.38 3.81 -15.19
C ALA A 38 -6.83 4.30 -15.41
N ARG A 39 -7.66 3.57 -16.18
CA ARG A 39 -9.10 3.91 -16.35
C ARG A 39 -9.88 3.76 -15.05
N ILE A 40 -9.64 2.68 -14.31
CA ILE A 40 -10.25 2.48 -12.98
C ILE A 40 -9.82 3.61 -12.05
N ALA A 41 -8.53 3.90 -11.96
CA ALA A 41 -8.00 4.98 -11.12
C ALA A 41 -8.66 6.35 -11.39
N LYS A 42 -8.87 6.69 -12.67
CA LYS A 42 -9.56 7.93 -13.08
C LYS A 42 -11.01 8.00 -12.60
N HIS A 43 -11.71 6.87 -12.57
CA HIS A 43 -13.08 6.82 -12.05
C HIS A 43 -13.15 7.27 -10.57
N TYR A 44 -12.13 6.92 -9.79
CA TYR A 44 -11.99 7.34 -8.39
C TYR A 44 -11.26 8.67 -8.21
N LYS A 45 -11.03 9.44 -9.27
CA LYS A 45 -10.32 10.73 -9.25
C LYS A 45 -8.89 10.63 -8.70
N ALA A 46 -8.28 9.46 -8.79
CA ALA A 46 -6.91 9.25 -8.38
C ALA A 46 -5.93 9.92 -9.36
N ARG A 47 -4.82 10.41 -8.82
CA ARG A 47 -3.68 10.87 -9.63
C ARG A 47 -2.95 9.64 -10.18
N ILE A 48 -2.47 9.73 -11.42
CA ILE A 48 -1.77 8.62 -12.07
C ILE A 48 -0.32 9.03 -12.29
N PHE A 49 0.60 8.23 -11.76
CA PHE A 49 2.04 8.37 -11.99
C PHE A 49 2.50 7.27 -12.94
N THR A 50 2.96 7.63 -14.13
CA THR A 50 3.40 6.69 -15.16
C THR A 50 4.91 6.63 -15.31
N GLU A 51 5.62 7.70 -15.00
CA GLU A 51 7.08 7.75 -15.07
C GLU A 51 7.70 6.90 -13.97
N GLU A 52 7.16 6.98 -12.77
CA GLU A 52 7.57 6.20 -11.61
C GLU A 52 7.30 4.70 -11.80
N ALA A 53 6.36 4.32 -12.66
CA ALA A 53 6.04 2.92 -12.97
C ALA A 53 7.16 2.15 -13.71
N ARG A 54 8.26 2.83 -14.03
CA ARG A 54 9.43 2.23 -14.70
C ARG A 54 10.42 1.73 -13.65
N GLY A 55 10.55 0.43 -13.55
CA GLY A 55 11.46 -0.20 -12.59
C GLY A 55 10.79 -1.32 -11.81
N GLY A 56 11.53 -1.94 -10.90
CA GLY A 56 10.98 -2.92 -9.98
C GLY A 56 10.14 -2.24 -8.88
N HIS A 57 9.33 -3.03 -8.19
CA HIS A 57 8.37 -2.56 -7.18
C HIS A 57 9.01 -1.58 -6.15
N THR A 58 10.17 -1.94 -5.61
CA THR A 58 10.92 -1.09 -4.67
C THR A 58 11.27 0.29 -5.25
N ALA A 59 11.75 0.33 -6.50
CA ALA A 59 12.12 1.59 -7.15
C ALA A 59 10.90 2.49 -7.40
N VAL A 60 9.78 1.90 -7.77
CA VAL A 60 8.48 2.57 -7.94
C VAL A 60 8.04 3.24 -6.66
N ILE A 61 8.07 2.51 -5.55
CA ILE A 61 7.66 3.02 -4.24
C ILE A 61 8.60 4.15 -3.78
N ALA A 62 9.92 3.97 -3.92
CA ALA A 62 10.89 4.99 -3.53
C ALA A 62 10.71 6.29 -4.33
N ALA A 63 10.55 6.21 -5.65
CA ALA A 63 10.32 7.38 -6.49
C ALA A 63 9.01 8.11 -6.11
N THR A 64 7.95 7.34 -5.82
CA THR A 64 6.67 7.88 -5.38
C THR A 64 6.81 8.58 -4.03
N ALA A 65 7.47 7.97 -3.05
CA ALA A 65 7.71 8.55 -1.73
C ALA A 65 8.45 9.89 -1.82
N HIS A 66 9.54 9.93 -2.58
CA HIS A 66 10.30 11.17 -2.81
C HIS A 66 9.48 12.25 -3.52
N ARG A 67 8.62 11.87 -4.47
CA ARG A 67 7.73 12.83 -5.13
C ARG A 67 6.71 13.40 -4.16
N LEU A 68 6.06 12.57 -3.37
CA LEU A 68 5.10 13.02 -2.35
C LEU A 68 5.75 13.89 -1.27
N ALA A 69 6.98 13.58 -0.86
CA ALA A 69 7.73 14.41 0.08
C ALA A 69 8.03 15.80 -0.50
N ARG A 70 8.44 15.90 -1.77
CA ARG A 70 8.64 17.18 -2.47
C ARG A 70 7.34 17.97 -2.66
N GLU A 71 6.20 17.31 -2.71
CA GLU A 71 4.87 17.91 -2.76
C GLU A 71 4.35 18.27 -1.34
N GLU A 72 5.21 18.16 -0.32
CA GLU A 72 4.89 18.46 1.08
C GLU A 72 3.72 17.65 1.65
N CYS A 73 3.49 16.43 1.14
CA CYS A 73 2.53 15.51 1.72
C CYS A 73 2.99 15.10 3.13
N GLY A 74 2.08 15.10 4.09
CA GLY A 74 2.41 14.76 5.49
C GLY A 74 2.80 13.30 5.72
N GLY A 75 2.34 12.39 4.86
CA GLY A 75 2.64 10.96 4.92
C GLY A 75 2.20 10.22 3.66
N MET A 76 2.60 8.96 3.57
CA MET A 76 2.24 8.05 2.49
C MET A 76 1.73 6.73 3.07
N LEU A 77 0.52 6.33 2.68
CA LEU A 77 0.01 4.98 2.88
C LEU A 77 0.22 4.18 1.58
N GLN A 78 1.13 3.21 1.63
CA GLN A 78 1.34 2.25 0.56
C GLN A 78 0.47 1.02 0.81
N VAL A 79 -0.30 0.61 -0.20
CA VAL A 79 -1.09 -0.64 -0.21
C VAL A 79 -0.97 -1.31 -1.58
N PRO A 80 -0.96 -2.65 -1.64
CA PRO A 80 -1.00 -3.38 -2.91
C PRO A 80 -2.41 -3.36 -3.50
N GLY A 81 -2.53 -3.72 -4.78
CA GLY A 81 -3.81 -3.75 -5.49
C GLY A 81 -4.56 -5.10 -5.46
N ASP A 82 -4.07 -6.07 -4.69
CA ASP A 82 -4.53 -7.46 -4.62
C ASP A 82 -5.01 -7.89 -3.23
N ILE A 83 -5.45 -6.91 -2.43
CA ILE A 83 -6.04 -7.10 -1.09
C ILE A 83 -7.54 -6.77 -1.12
N PRO A 84 -8.40 -7.51 -1.83
CA PRO A 84 -9.79 -7.14 -2.08
C PRO A 84 -10.68 -7.09 -0.82
N LEU A 85 -10.20 -7.66 0.29
CA LEU A 85 -10.90 -7.62 1.58
C LEU A 85 -10.66 -6.38 2.41
N VAL A 86 -9.82 -5.46 1.94
CA VAL A 86 -9.61 -4.18 2.61
C VAL A 86 -10.91 -3.41 2.76
N THR A 87 -11.14 -2.84 3.93
CA THR A 87 -12.31 -2.02 4.21
C THR A 87 -11.94 -0.57 4.51
N LYS A 88 -12.86 0.37 4.23
CA LYS A 88 -12.70 1.77 4.63
C LYS A 88 -12.46 1.93 6.14
N ASP A 89 -13.04 1.05 6.95
CA ASP A 89 -12.92 1.10 8.40
C ASP A 89 -11.53 0.67 8.87
N GLU A 90 -10.91 -0.33 8.21
CA GLU A 90 -9.53 -0.70 8.47
C GLU A 90 -8.55 0.41 8.06
N VAL A 91 -8.75 1.01 6.88
CA VAL A 91 -7.93 2.17 6.44
C VAL A 91 -8.06 3.31 7.44
N SER A 92 -9.28 3.67 7.83
CA SER A 92 -9.53 4.73 8.81
C SER A 92 -8.91 4.41 10.18
N ARG A 93 -8.96 3.14 10.61
CA ARG A 93 -8.34 2.68 11.85
C ARG A 93 -6.83 2.80 11.78
N LEU A 94 -6.22 2.40 10.66
CA LEU A 94 -4.78 2.50 10.45
C LEU A 94 -4.30 3.95 10.54
N LEU A 95 -5.02 4.88 9.88
CA LEU A 95 -4.73 6.31 9.96
C LEU A 95 -4.83 6.87 11.39
N ARG A 96 -5.84 6.43 12.17
CA ARG A 96 -5.99 6.87 13.57
C ARG A 96 -4.92 6.32 14.52
N LEU A 97 -4.38 5.14 14.24
CA LEU A 97 -3.35 4.51 15.06
C LEU A 97 -1.95 5.06 14.77
N HIS A 98 -1.78 5.66 13.60
CA HIS A 98 -0.49 6.23 13.20
C HIS A 98 -0.08 7.38 14.11
N GLN A 99 1.16 7.32 14.59
CA GLN A 99 1.70 8.33 15.50
C GLN A 99 2.05 9.63 14.75
N PRO A 100 2.22 10.75 15.47
CA PRO A 100 2.78 11.97 14.88
C PRO A 100 4.15 11.74 14.24
N ALA A 101 4.41 12.44 13.13
CA ALA A 101 5.68 12.31 12.39
C ALA A 101 6.90 12.71 13.27
N PRO A 102 8.05 12.05 13.11
CA PRO A 102 8.30 10.94 12.21
C PRO A 102 7.71 9.63 12.75
N ALA A 103 7.01 8.87 11.88
CA ALA A 103 6.33 7.66 12.32
C ALA A 103 6.29 6.59 11.21
N PHE A 104 6.23 5.32 11.63
CA PHE A 104 6.15 4.17 10.76
C PHE A 104 5.15 3.16 11.32
N THR A 105 4.11 2.85 10.55
CA THR A 105 3.10 1.85 10.92
C THR A 105 2.99 0.81 9.82
N ILE A 106 2.98 -0.47 10.18
CA ILE A 106 3.01 -1.58 9.23
C ILE A 106 1.93 -2.60 9.54
N VAL A 107 1.26 -3.09 8.50
CA VAL A 107 0.36 -4.23 8.55
C VAL A 107 1.06 -5.43 7.92
N ARG A 108 1.19 -6.48 8.71
CA ARG A 108 1.81 -7.74 8.29
C ARG A 108 0.86 -8.55 7.43
N SER A 109 1.37 -9.23 6.40
CA SER A 109 0.62 -10.22 5.63
C SER A 109 0.19 -11.41 6.49
N HIS A 110 -0.80 -12.16 6.04
CA HIS A 110 -1.35 -13.30 6.77
C HIS A 110 -0.35 -14.46 6.92
N ASP A 111 0.54 -14.65 5.94
CA ASP A 111 1.63 -15.63 5.95
C ASP A 111 2.77 -15.27 6.90
N ASN A 112 2.74 -14.04 7.44
CA ASN A 112 3.74 -13.46 8.32
C ASN A 112 5.11 -13.16 7.67
N LEU A 113 5.24 -13.15 6.38
CA LEU A 113 6.47 -12.85 5.66
C LEU A 113 6.45 -11.45 5.03
N GLY A 114 5.35 -11.11 4.40
CA GLY A 114 5.19 -9.85 3.66
C GLY A 114 4.64 -8.67 4.48
N SER A 115 4.60 -7.52 3.82
CA SER A 115 4.04 -6.26 4.32
C SER A 115 2.93 -5.80 3.39
N ASN A 116 1.67 -5.89 3.84
CA ASN A 116 0.51 -5.57 3.02
C ASN A 116 0.05 -4.11 3.10
N ALA A 117 0.44 -3.37 4.13
CA ALA A 117 0.32 -1.92 4.13
C ALA A 117 1.43 -1.29 4.96
N ILE A 118 1.92 -0.16 4.51
CA ILE A 118 2.89 0.66 5.23
C ILE A 118 2.43 2.10 5.20
N LEU A 119 2.28 2.70 6.38
CA LEU A 119 2.01 4.12 6.56
C LEU A 119 3.24 4.77 7.17
N VAL A 120 3.84 5.69 6.44
CA VAL A 120 5.07 6.39 6.84
C VAL A 120 4.89 7.90 6.78
N SER A 121 5.40 8.61 7.75
CA SER A 121 5.36 10.07 7.86
C SER A 121 6.71 10.62 8.34
N PRO A 122 7.33 11.56 7.59
CA PRO A 122 7.01 11.98 6.22
C PRO A 122 7.13 10.83 5.20
N PRO A 123 6.69 10.99 3.95
CA PRO A 123 6.62 9.90 2.95
C PRO A 123 7.92 9.15 2.71
N ASP A 124 9.07 9.82 2.81
CA ASP A 124 10.41 9.31 2.55
C ASP A 124 11.27 9.14 3.83
N ALA A 125 10.64 9.15 5.01
CA ALA A 125 11.36 9.00 6.29
C ALA A 125 12.09 7.66 6.42
N VAL A 126 11.58 6.62 5.78
CA VAL A 126 12.16 5.27 5.80
C VAL A 126 12.19 4.71 4.38
N PRO A 127 13.35 4.25 3.87
CA PRO A 127 13.41 3.59 2.57
C PRO A 127 12.72 2.22 2.65
N LEU A 128 11.75 2.00 1.76
CA LEU A 128 10.99 0.76 1.70
C LEU A 128 11.60 -0.18 0.66
N THR A 129 11.77 -1.45 1.05
CA THR A 129 12.32 -2.50 0.16
C THR A 129 11.39 -3.71 0.19
N PHE A 130 10.81 -4.03 -0.95
CA PHE A 130 9.86 -5.12 -1.10
C PHE A 130 10.51 -6.36 -1.73
N GLY A 131 10.06 -7.52 -1.29
CA GLY A 131 10.48 -8.85 -1.73
C GLY A 131 9.72 -9.90 -0.92
N ASP A 132 10.07 -11.17 -1.10
CA ASP A 132 9.35 -12.33 -0.53
C ASP A 132 9.28 -12.33 1.02
N ASP A 133 10.21 -11.67 1.70
CA ASP A 133 10.25 -11.54 3.17
C ASP A 133 10.54 -10.08 3.53
N SER A 134 9.58 -9.20 3.26
CA SER A 134 9.77 -7.75 3.45
C SER A 134 9.45 -7.25 4.85
N PHE A 135 8.72 -8.02 5.68
CA PHE A 135 8.23 -7.54 6.96
C PHE A 135 9.36 -7.21 7.96
N PHE A 136 10.22 -8.17 8.27
CA PHE A 136 11.32 -7.95 9.23
C PHE A 136 12.37 -6.95 8.74
N PRO A 137 12.79 -6.96 7.46
CA PRO A 137 13.61 -5.89 6.90
C PRO A 137 13.02 -4.49 7.10
N HIS A 138 11.71 -4.30 6.92
CA HIS A 138 11.06 -3.01 7.13
C HIS A 138 11.11 -2.56 8.59
N LEU A 139 10.88 -3.46 9.57
CA LEU A 139 11.01 -3.13 10.98
C LEU A 139 12.43 -2.66 11.29
N LYS A 140 13.41 -3.44 10.87
CA LYS A 140 14.84 -3.14 11.12
C LYS A 140 15.26 -1.80 10.51
N VAL A 141 14.80 -1.50 9.29
CA VAL A 141 15.16 -0.24 8.62
C VAL A 141 14.50 0.95 9.30
N ALA A 142 13.26 0.83 9.80
CA ALA A 142 12.61 1.89 10.58
C ALA A 142 13.39 2.19 11.88
N GLU A 143 13.78 1.15 12.62
CA GLU A 143 14.61 1.27 13.83
C GLU A 143 15.96 1.92 13.54
N GLN A 144 16.62 1.57 12.44
CA GLN A 144 17.88 2.18 12.01
C GLN A 144 17.76 3.68 11.71
N HIS A 145 16.54 4.13 11.34
CA HIS A 145 16.23 5.55 11.16
C HIS A 145 15.69 6.23 12.43
N GLY A 146 15.78 5.56 13.59
CA GLY A 146 15.35 6.08 14.87
C GLY A 146 13.83 6.14 15.05
N ILE A 147 13.08 5.38 14.26
CA ILE A 147 11.62 5.32 14.31
C ILE A 147 11.20 3.95 14.85
N GLU A 148 10.50 3.93 15.99
CA GLU A 148 9.92 2.70 16.52
C GLU A 148 8.71 2.28 15.67
N PRO A 149 8.75 1.09 15.01
CA PRO A 149 7.67 0.68 14.14
C PRO A 149 6.44 0.22 14.92
N LEU A 150 5.26 0.75 14.58
CA LEU A 150 3.99 0.28 15.10
C LEU A 150 3.47 -0.86 14.20
N VAL A 151 3.43 -2.08 14.73
CA VAL A 151 2.87 -3.23 14.03
C VAL A 151 1.38 -3.36 14.34
N VAL A 152 0.55 -3.38 13.31
CA VAL A 152 -0.91 -3.46 13.44
C VAL A 152 -1.44 -4.70 12.70
N ARG A 153 -2.43 -5.36 13.27
CA ARG A 153 -3.16 -6.45 12.62
C ARG A 153 -4.48 -5.92 12.06
N MET A 154 -4.65 -6.11 10.76
CA MET A 154 -5.85 -5.75 9.99
C MET A 154 -6.24 -6.96 9.14
N PRO A 155 -7.32 -7.68 9.46
CA PRO A 155 -7.65 -8.93 8.78
C PRO A 155 -7.87 -8.81 7.28
N GLY A 156 -8.51 -7.73 6.81
CA GLY A 156 -8.77 -7.48 5.40
C GLY A 156 -7.51 -7.03 4.66
N ILE A 157 -6.76 -6.08 5.21
CA ILE A 157 -5.48 -5.61 4.61
C ILE A 157 -4.43 -6.71 4.65
N GLY A 158 -4.38 -7.51 5.72
CA GLY A 158 -3.38 -8.57 5.88
C GLY A 158 -3.55 -9.76 4.94
N ARG A 159 -4.62 -9.83 4.16
CA ARG A 159 -4.89 -10.94 3.25
C ARG A 159 -4.83 -10.50 1.79
N ASP A 160 -3.74 -10.81 1.15
CA ASP A 160 -3.52 -10.75 -0.28
C ASP A 160 -4.00 -12.04 -0.97
N ILE A 161 -4.27 -11.97 -2.26
CA ILE A 161 -4.69 -13.09 -3.09
C ILE A 161 -3.62 -13.32 -4.15
N ASP A 162 -2.66 -14.18 -3.84
CA ASP A 162 -1.56 -14.53 -4.73
C ASP A 162 -1.83 -15.78 -5.55
N HIS A 163 -2.64 -16.71 -5.01
CA HIS A 163 -2.89 -18.02 -5.60
C HIS A 163 -4.37 -18.32 -5.76
N ALA A 164 -4.69 -19.24 -6.70
CA ALA A 164 -6.07 -19.67 -6.93
C ALA A 164 -6.72 -20.31 -5.70
N GLU A 165 -5.91 -20.85 -4.79
CA GLU A 165 -6.35 -21.44 -3.53
C GLU A 165 -6.86 -20.38 -2.56
N ASP A 166 -6.30 -19.16 -2.61
CA ASP A 166 -6.74 -18.04 -1.78
C ASP A 166 -8.16 -17.60 -2.14
N VAL A 167 -8.54 -17.74 -3.42
CA VAL A 167 -9.91 -17.44 -3.90
C VAL A 167 -10.97 -18.38 -3.31
N HIS A 168 -10.60 -19.60 -2.94
CA HIS A 168 -11.53 -20.58 -2.33
C HIS A 168 -11.72 -20.39 -0.83
N ALA A 169 -10.98 -19.48 -0.22
CA ALA A 169 -11.07 -19.15 1.21
C ALA A 169 -12.09 -18.02 1.52
N PHE A 170 -12.86 -17.60 0.50
CA PHE A 170 -13.91 -16.58 0.57
C PHE A 170 -15.30 -17.17 0.74
#